data_735c417bfdcd512b5fd0e07c2370b6ac
#
_entry.id   735c417bfdcd512b5fd0e07c2370b6ac
#
_cell.length_a   1.000
_cell.length_b   1.000
_cell.length_c   1.000
_cell.angle_alpha   90.00
_cell.angle_beta   90.00
_cell.angle_gamma   90.00
#
_symmetry.space_group_name_H-M   'P 1'
#
loop_
_entity.id
_entity.type
_entity.pdbx_description
1 polymer ?
#
loop_
_entity_poly.entity_id
_entity_poly.type
_entity_poly.pdbx_seq_one_letter_code
_entity_poly.pdbx_strand_id
1 'polypeptide(L)'
;MKSRKWIALIVIVLIVAAGSYWIYHARNASANAGDKDLITVQSVDFPLIISATGTLEATRSVSVTPPQVRRERRFKIMRLVDEGTEVSEGDFLLEFDTSEIASNLKSETANFQRVQEERQKKRSDSDIQLKNLKLSLEEAKSELDKLEVKLSSQVDLISGIEIEKIRFQRDAARLKVGFLEKKVKYQEQSSQLDLQISRSNEKHYRGRMDDLMDAMDSYTVRAPVG
;
A
#
# COMPACT_ATOMS: atom_id res chain seq x y z
N MET A 1 47.77 -56.30 123.85
CA MET A 1 47.33 -56.78 122.49
C MET A 1 46.07 -56.15 121.95
N LYS A 2 45.53 -55.05 122.51
CA LYS A 2 44.27 -54.41 122.05
C LYS A 2 44.49 -53.27 121.07
N SER A 3 45.60 -52.56 120.98
CA SER A 3 45.89 -51.39 120.11
C SER A 3 46.11 -51.72 118.65
N ARG A 4 46.70 -52.90 118.31
CA ARG A 4 46.97 -53.26 116.86
C ARG A 4 45.71 -53.55 116.06
N LYS A 5 44.59 -53.95 116.76
CA LYS A 5 43.35 -54.22 116.03
C LYS A 5 42.60 -52.92 115.70
N TRP A 6 42.77 -51.90 116.48
CA TRP A 6 42.13 -50.59 116.18
C TRP A 6 42.81 -49.82 115.07
N ILE A 7 44.18 -50.00 114.96
CA ILE A 7 44.90 -49.36 113.85
C ILE A 7 44.55 -50.07 112.57
N ALA A 8 44.37 -51.34 112.56
CA ALA A 8 43.94 -52.09 111.38
C ALA A 8 42.53 -51.68 110.90
N LEU A 9 41.63 -51.39 111.84
CA LEU A 9 40.30 -50.95 111.54
C LEU A 9 40.30 -49.58 110.92
N ILE A 10 41.15 -48.62 111.43
CA ILE A 10 41.29 -47.26 110.87
C ILE A 10 41.89 -47.32 109.47
N VAL A 11 42.86 -48.21 109.21
CA VAL A 11 43.46 -48.34 107.86
C VAL A 11 42.44 -48.89 106.86
N ILE A 12 41.58 -49.81 107.31
CA ILE A 12 40.53 -50.37 106.43
C ILE A 12 39.47 -49.27 106.06
N VAL A 13 39.10 -48.50 107.12
CA VAL A 13 38.14 -47.38 106.86
C VAL A 13 38.73 -46.31 105.89
N LEU A 14 40.02 -45.98 106.03
CA LEU A 14 40.71 -45.07 105.16
C LEU A 14 40.80 -45.59 103.68
N ILE A 15 41.09 -46.91 103.53
CA ILE A 15 41.12 -47.54 102.21
C ILE A 15 39.76 -47.55 101.55
N VAL A 16 38.70 -47.87 102.34
CA VAL A 16 37.32 -47.78 101.83
C VAL A 16 36.89 -46.38 101.51
N ALA A 17 37.27 -45.41 102.37
CA ALA A 17 37.01 -44.00 102.05
C ALA A 17 37.73 -43.48 100.85
N ALA A 18 39.01 -43.83 100.68
CA ALA A 18 39.82 -43.47 99.50
C ALA A 18 39.28 -44.17 98.27
N GLY A 19 38.88 -45.44 98.38
CA GLY A 19 38.26 -46.18 97.25
C GLY A 19 36.92 -45.60 96.81
N SER A 20 36.11 -45.24 97.82
CA SER A 20 34.81 -44.57 97.56
C SER A 20 34.99 -43.21 96.94
N TYR A 21 35.98 -42.47 97.42
CA TYR A 21 36.29 -41.13 96.86
C TYR A 21 36.83 -41.25 95.43
N TRP A 22 37.60 -42.25 95.13
CA TRP A 22 38.14 -42.45 93.75
C TRP A 22 37.07 -42.95 92.80
N ILE A 23 36.17 -43.83 93.23
CA ILE A 23 35.01 -44.27 92.45
C ILE A 23 34.05 -43.14 92.20
N TYR A 24 33.81 -42.28 93.19
CA TYR A 24 32.95 -41.11 93.06
C TYR A 24 33.53 -40.09 92.02
N HIS A 25 34.87 -39.88 92.15
CA HIS A 25 35.52 -38.94 91.20
C HIS A 25 35.62 -39.53 89.78
N ALA A 26 35.84 -40.81 89.62
CA ALA A 26 35.88 -41.49 88.37
C ALA A 26 34.54 -41.51 87.63
N ARG A 27 33.47 -41.68 88.45
CA ARG A 27 32.08 -41.52 87.87
C ARG A 27 31.71 -40.16 87.50
N ASN A 28 32.10 -39.13 88.23
CA ASN A 28 31.86 -37.72 87.85
C ASN A 28 32.73 -37.21 86.74
N ALA A 29 33.94 -37.80 86.55
CA ALA A 29 34.82 -37.47 85.40
C ALA A 29 34.20 -37.99 84.09
N SER A 30 33.44 -39.08 84.15
CA SER A 30 32.73 -39.58 82.93
C SER A 30 31.43 -38.86 82.62
N ALA A 31 30.90 -38.11 83.60
CA ALA A 31 29.67 -37.39 83.43
C ALA A 31 29.89 -35.99 82.78
N ASN A 32 31.15 -35.52 82.64
CA ASN A 32 31.54 -34.26 82.04
C ASN A 32 32.26 -34.42 80.68
N ALA A 33 32.22 -35.62 80.06
CA ALA A 33 32.48 -35.73 78.65
C ALA A 33 31.33 -35.06 77.90
N GLY A 34 31.50 -33.76 77.61
CA GLY A 34 30.47 -32.90 77.02
C GLY A 34 29.73 -33.61 75.90
N ASP A 35 28.43 -33.57 76.10
CA ASP A 35 27.49 -33.82 74.99
C ASP A 35 27.90 -32.89 73.86
N LYS A 36 28.75 -33.41 72.96
CA LYS A 36 28.96 -32.72 71.70
C LYS A 36 27.68 -32.88 70.95
N ASP A 37 26.91 -31.81 70.87
CA ASP A 37 25.78 -31.72 69.95
C ASP A 37 26.24 -32.16 68.56
N LEU A 38 26.19 -33.44 68.35
CA LEU A 38 26.46 -34.03 67.04
C LEU A 38 25.23 -33.79 66.20
N ILE A 39 25.28 -32.71 65.38
CA ILE A 39 24.26 -32.45 64.39
C ILE A 39 24.44 -33.50 63.28
N THR A 40 23.48 -34.38 63.17
CA THR A 40 23.41 -35.30 62.05
C THR A 40 23.07 -34.55 60.80
N VAL A 41 24.01 -34.35 59.90
CA VAL A 41 23.79 -33.72 58.56
C VAL A 41 23.12 -34.79 57.69
N GLN A 42 21.85 -34.55 57.38
CA GLN A 42 21.13 -35.34 56.40
C GLN A 42 21.35 -34.71 55.03
N SER A 43 21.64 -35.54 54.05
CA SER A 43 21.63 -35.08 52.66
C SER A 43 20.17 -34.82 52.23
N VAL A 44 19.83 -33.60 52.03
CA VAL A 44 18.51 -33.19 51.51
C VAL A 44 18.72 -32.61 50.13
N ASP A 45 17.96 -33.10 49.17
CA ASP A 45 17.92 -32.48 47.84
C ASP A 45 17.30 -31.09 47.99
N PHE A 46 18.14 -30.09 47.77
CA PHE A 46 17.69 -28.68 47.83
C PHE A 46 17.34 -28.24 46.40
N PRO A 47 16.06 -28.05 46.11
CA PRO A 47 15.67 -27.56 44.80
C PRO A 47 16.15 -26.11 44.64
N LEU A 48 17.13 -25.91 43.76
CA LEU A 48 17.55 -24.58 43.35
C LEU A 48 16.55 -24.05 42.34
N ILE A 49 15.61 -23.26 42.77
CA ILE A 49 14.64 -22.58 41.90
C ILE A 49 15.26 -21.26 41.43
N ILE A 50 15.58 -21.19 40.17
CA ILE A 50 16.01 -19.93 39.51
C ILE A 50 14.82 -19.34 38.84
N SER A 51 14.35 -18.19 39.32
CA SER A 51 13.32 -17.39 38.65
C SER A 51 13.99 -16.56 37.59
N ALA A 52 13.60 -16.75 36.35
CA ALA A 52 14.02 -15.92 35.23
C ALA A 52 12.81 -15.21 34.64
N THR A 53 12.94 -13.92 34.37
CA THR A 53 11.96 -13.13 33.59
C THR A 53 12.57 -12.83 32.24
N GLY A 54 11.77 -12.92 31.20
CA GLY A 54 12.18 -12.61 29.84
C GLY A 54 11.00 -12.10 29.02
N THR A 55 11.30 -11.40 27.95
CA THR A 55 10.32 -10.97 26.97
C THR A 55 10.34 -12.00 25.84
N LEU A 56 9.17 -12.48 25.43
CA LEU A 56 9.04 -13.32 24.25
C LEU A 56 9.02 -12.43 23.03
N GLU A 57 9.89 -12.68 22.09
CA GLU A 57 9.91 -12.02 20.80
C GLU A 57 9.66 -13.04 19.70
N ALA A 58 8.94 -12.59 18.66
CA ALA A 58 8.69 -13.45 17.50
C ALA A 58 10.00 -13.76 16.75
N THR A 59 10.23 -15.02 16.43
CA THR A 59 11.41 -15.47 15.66
C THR A 59 11.38 -14.93 14.23
N ARG A 60 10.18 -14.73 13.68
CA ARG A 60 9.92 -14.08 12.39
C ARG A 60 8.80 -13.07 12.57
N SER A 61 9.02 -11.88 12.07
CA SER A 61 7.98 -10.85 12.05
C SER A 61 7.99 -10.17 10.68
N VAL A 62 6.81 -9.88 10.15
CA VAL A 62 6.64 -9.12 8.92
C VAL A 62 5.97 -7.81 9.28
N SER A 63 6.66 -6.71 8.98
CA SER A 63 6.09 -5.39 9.23
C SER A 63 5.16 -5.00 8.08
N VAL A 64 3.91 -4.73 8.40
CA VAL A 64 2.92 -4.22 7.45
C VAL A 64 2.94 -2.70 7.50
N THR A 65 3.26 -2.08 6.37
CA THR A 65 3.27 -0.63 6.22
C THR A 65 2.06 -0.15 5.43
N PRO A 66 1.52 1.05 5.72
CA PRO A 66 0.47 1.63 4.92
C PRO A 66 0.88 1.76 3.44
N PRO A 67 -0.07 1.62 2.50
CA PRO A 67 0.22 1.79 1.09
C PRO A 67 0.73 3.19 0.78
N GLN A 68 1.72 3.29 -0.11
CA GLN A 68 2.25 4.59 -0.52
C GLN A 68 1.36 5.22 -1.58
N VAL A 69 0.27 5.84 -1.16
CA VAL A 69 -0.64 6.57 -2.06
C VAL A 69 -0.19 8.03 -2.18
N ARG A 70 -0.04 8.50 -3.43
CA ARG A 70 0.30 9.89 -3.71
C ARG A 70 -0.71 10.84 -3.06
N ARG A 71 -0.24 11.73 -2.18
CA ARG A 71 -0.98 12.79 -1.48
C ARG A 71 -1.65 12.42 -0.16
N GLU A 72 -1.80 11.16 0.23
CA GLU A 72 -2.35 10.84 1.54
C GLU A 72 -1.25 10.61 2.58
N ARG A 73 -1.34 11.38 3.67
CA ARG A 73 -0.43 11.27 4.83
C ARG A 73 -1.12 10.74 6.07
N ARG A 74 -2.44 10.53 6.02
CA ARG A 74 -3.23 10.05 7.15
C ARG A 74 -4.10 8.90 6.70
N PHE A 75 -3.87 7.75 7.29
CA PHE A 75 -4.67 6.55 7.07
C PHE A 75 -5.52 6.31 8.31
N LYS A 76 -6.81 6.12 8.12
CA LYS A 76 -7.73 5.72 9.16
C LYS A 76 -8.07 4.26 8.96
N ILE A 77 -7.85 3.45 9.98
CA ILE A 77 -8.21 2.03 9.95
C ILE A 77 -9.73 1.94 10.13
N MET A 78 -10.38 1.26 9.22
CA MET A 78 -11.82 0.98 9.24
C MET A 78 -12.09 -0.37 9.88
N ARG A 79 -11.27 -1.37 9.58
CA ARG A 79 -11.41 -2.73 10.10
C ARG A 79 -10.03 -3.34 10.33
N LEU A 80 -9.90 -4.07 11.42
CA LEU A 80 -8.66 -4.75 11.82
C LEU A 80 -9.04 -6.14 12.35
N VAL A 81 -8.22 -7.13 12.06
CA VAL A 81 -8.33 -8.46 12.67
C VAL A 81 -7.95 -8.39 14.14
N ASP A 82 -8.58 -9.22 14.97
CA ASP A 82 -8.32 -9.25 16.41
C ASP A 82 -6.90 -9.76 16.71
N GLU A 83 -6.27 -9.18 17.75
CA GLU A 83 -4.95 -9.61 18.20
C GLU A 83 -4.96 -11.10 18.63
N GLY A 84 -3.94 -11.84 18.25
CA GLY A 84 -3.81 -13.26 18.53
C GLY A 84 -4.58 -14.19 17.60
N THR A 85 -5.21 -13.66 16.54
CA THR A 85 -5.86 -14.48 15.52
C THR A 85 -4.81 -15.16 14.65
N GLU A 86 -4.93 -16.48 14.47
CA GLU A 86 -4.13 -17.20 13.48
C GLU A 86 -4.59 -16.85 12.07
N VAL A 87 -3.66 -16.50 11.20
CA VAL A 87 -3.92 -16.11 9.82
C VAL A 87 -3.08 -16.92 8.85
N SER A 88 -3.63 -17.25 7.72
CA SER A 88 -2.95 -17.89 6.59
C SER A 88 -2.53 -16.86 5.55
N GLU A 89 -1.61 -17.24 4.66
CA GLU A 89 -1.22 -16.38 3.54
C GLU A 89 -2.45 -15.96 2.71
N GLY A 90 -2.59 -14.67 2.48
CA GLY A 90 -3.72 -14.08 1.75
C GLY A 90 -4.95 -13.74 2.59
N ASP A 91 -4.97 -14.10 3.88
CA ASP A 91 -6.08 -13.73 4.77
C ASP A 91 -6.13 -12.22 5.00
N PHE A 92 -7.33 -11.75 5.30
CA PHE A 92 -7.58 -10.35 5.62
C PHE A 92 -6.90 -9.95 6.94
N LEU A 93 -6.14 -8.85 6.93
CA LEU A 93 -5.50 -8.28 8.12
C LEU A 93 -6.15 -6.98 8.54
N LEU A 94 -6.19 -6.01 7.65
CA LEU A 94 -6.76 -4.70 7.93
C LEU A 94 -7.28 -4.03 6.66
N GLU A 95 -8.18 -3.08 6.86
CA GLU A 95 -8.76 -2.25 5.82
C GLU A 95 -8.73 -0.80 6.26
N PHE A 96 -8.21 0.06 5.40
CA PHE A 96 -8.25 1.50 5.60
C PHE A 96 -9.55 2.10 5.06
N ASP A 97 -9.91 3.27 5.56
CA ASP A 97 -11.08 4.02 5.08
C ASP A 97 -10.85 4.50 3.65
N THR A 98 -11.65 4.00 2.73
CA THR A 98 -11.59 4.31 1.29
C THR A 98 -12.56 5.41 0.86
N SER A 99 -13.30 6.02 1.80
CA SER A 99 -14.39 6.96 1.50
C SER A 99 -13.94 8.15 0.64
N GLU A 100 -12.76 8.69 0.92
CA GLU A 100 -12.19 9.80 0.14
C GLU A 100 -11.77 9.35 -1.27
N ILE A 101 -11.11 8.20 -1.39
CA ILE A 101 -10.73 7.63 -2.69
C ILE A 101 -11.97 7.32 -3.53
N ALA A 102 -13.00 6.71 -2.92
CA ALA A 102 -14.26 6.42 -3.59
C ALA A 102 -14.96 7.69 -4.11
N SER A 103 -14.94 8.76 -3.31
CA SER A 103 -15.46 10.08 -3.73
C SER A 103 -14.67 10.67 -4.89
N ASN A 104 -13.35 10.59 -4.82
CA ASN A 104 -12.44 11.05 -5.88
C ASN A 104 -12.62 10.23 -7.16
N LEU A 105 -12.73 8.91 -7.05
CA LEU A 105 -12.99 8.01 -8.18
C LEU A 105 -14.32 8.35 -8.86
N LYS A 106 -15.38 8.59 -8.09
CA LYS A 106 -16.68 9.03 -8.63
C LYS A 106 -16.56 10.35 -9.39
N SER A 107 -15.82 11.30 -8.86
CA SER A 107 -15.58 12.59 -9.51
C SER A 107 -14.78 12.44 -10.81
N GLU A 108 -13.70 11.65 -10.80
CA GLU A 108 -12.89 11.40 -12.00
C GLU A 108 -13.65 10.59 -13.06
N THR A 109 -14.51 9.65 -12.63
CA THR A 109 -15.41 8.94 -13.55
C THR A 109 -16.37 9.88 -14.26
N ALA A 110 -16.96 10.82 -13.53
CA ALA A 110 -17.84 11.84 -14.12
C ALA A 110 -17.07 12.75 -15.11
N ASN A 111 -15.84 13.14 -14.75
CA ASN A 111 -14.97 13.92 -15.63
C ASN A 111 -14.60 13.13 -16.91
N PHE A 112 -14.30 11.87 -16.78
CA PHE A 112 -13.99 11.00 -17.91
C PHE A 112 -15.20 10.88 -18.87
N GLN A 113 -16.39 10.65 -18.34
CA GLN A 113 -17.62 10.59 -19.13
C GLN A 113 -17.87 11.91 -19.87
N ARG A 114 -17.73 13.05 -19.18
CA ARG A 114 -17.88 14.37 -19.79
C ARG A 114 -16.88 14.59 -20.94
N VAL A 115 -15.63 14.19 -20.77
CA VAL A 115 -14.62 14.31 -21.83
C VAL A 115 -14.90 13.38 -23.01
N GLN A 116 -15.43 12.19 -22.77
CA GLN A 116 -15.88 11.30 -23.84
C GLN A 116 -17.03 11.92 -24.66
N GLU A 117 -18.04 12.45 -23.99
CA GLU A 117 -19.17 13.12 -24.65
C GLU A 117 -18.71 14.35 -25.44
N GLU A 118 -17.83 15.17 -24.86
CA GLU A 118 -17.24 16.33 -25.53
C GLU A 118 -16.43 15.93 -26.77
N ARG A 119 -15.65 14.88 -26.70
CA ARG A 119 -14.93 14.33 -27.86
C ARG A 119 -15.89 13.87 -28.95
N GLN A 120 -16.93 13.15 -28.59
CA GLN A 120 -17.94 12.68 -29.56
C GLN A 120 -18.65 13.84 -30.23
N LYS A 121 -19.02 14.86 -29.47
CA LYS A 121 -19.62 16.10 -29.99
C LYS A 121 -18.66 16.82 -30.95
N LYS A 122 -17.41 17.06 -30.54
CA LYS A 122 -16.39 17.71 -31.38
C LYS A 122 -16.17 16.95 -32.68
N ARG A 123 -16.16 15.62 -32.63
CA ARG A 123 -16.04 14.77 -33.82
C ARG A 123 -17.23 14.98 -34.76
N SER A 124 -18.45 14.93 -34.25
CA SER A 124 -19.67 15.12 -35.03
C SER A 124 -19.71 16.50 -35.67
N ASP A 125 -19.42 17.55 -34.88
CA ASP A 125 -19.41 18.93 -35.37
C ASP A 125 -18.36 19.13 -36.47
N SER A 126 -17.18 18.56 -36.30
CA SER A 126 -16.10 18.60 -37.30
C SER A 126 -16.47 17.85 -38.59
N ASP A 127 -17.07 16.66 -38.47
CA ASP A 127 -17.53 15.88 -39.62
C ASP A 127 -18.60 16.64 -40.43
N ILE A 128 -19.52 17.31 -39.73
CA ILE A 128 -20.55 18.15 -40.39
C ILE A 128 -19.91 19.35 -41.10
N GLN A 129 -19.00 20.07 -40.43
CA GLN A 129 -18.28 21.20 -41.02
C GLN A 129 -17.49 20.80 -42.29
N LEU A 130 -16.76 19.69 -42.20
CA LEU A 130 -15.97 19.16 -43.31
C LEU A 130 -16.86 18.75 -44.48
N LYS A 131 -18.00 18.10 -44.21
CA LYS A 131 -18.98 17.74 -45.25
C LYS A 131 -19.56 18.98 -45.94
N ASN A 132 -19.90 20.00 -45.18
CA ASN A 132 -20.41 21.27 -45.77
C ASN A 132 -19.33 21.98 -46.63
N LEU A 133 -18.09 22.01 -46.18
CA LEU A 133 -16.99 22.55 -46.96
C LEU A 133 -16.74 21.78 -48.25
N LYS A 134 -16.78 20.44 -48.19
CA LYS A 134 -16.64 19.59 -49.39
C LYS A 134 -17.77 19.79 -50.37
N LEU A 135 -19.00 19.97 -49.88
CA LEU A 135 -20.16 20.30 -50.72
C LEU A 135 -19.94 21.64 -51.42
N SER A 136 -19.55 22.69 -50.68
CA SER A 136 -19.25 24.00 -51.25
C SER A 136 -18.10 23.98 -52.27
N LEU A 137 -17.12 23.12 -52.07
CA LEU A 137 -16.02 22.89 -53.03
C LEU A 137 -16.53 22.24 -54.32
N GLU A 138 -17.38 21.21 -54.22
CA GLU A 138 -17.97 20.58 -55.40
C GLU A 138 -18.91 21.50 -56.19
N GLU A 139 -19.67 22.35 -55.47
CA GLU A 139 -20.48 23.43 -56.11
C GLU A 139 -19.59 24.43 -56.87
N ALA A 140 -18.46 24.86 -56.25
CA ALA A 140 -17.53 25.80 -56.91
C ALA A 140 -16.80 25.13 -58.11
N LYS A 141 -16.46 23.87 -58.07
CA LYS A 141 -15.90 23.12 -59.21
C LYS A 141 -16.89 22.98 -60.32
N SER A 142 -18.16 22.66 -60.03
CA SER A 142 -19.23 22.57 -61.03
C SER A 142 -19.47 23.93 -61.72
N GLU A 143 -19.39 25.03 -61.00
CA GLU A 143 -19.50 26.36 -61.57
C GLU A 143 -18.29 26.71 -62.48
N LEU A 144 -17.05 26.34 -62.06
CA LEU A 144 -15.85 26.49 -62.89
C LEU A 144 -15.97 25.69 -64.19
N ASP A 145 -16.41 24.42 -64.10
CA ASP A 145 -16.59 23.56 -65.26
C ASP A 145 -17.62 24.11 -66.25
N LYS A 146 -18.75 24.65 -65.77
CA LYS A 146 -19.73 25.32 -66.62
C LYS A 146 -19.16 26.50 -67.36
N LEU A 147 -18.33 27.32 -66.71
CA LEU A 147 -17.68 28.47 -67.36
C LEU A 147 -16.60 28.03 -68.36
N GLU A 148 -15.84 26.95 -68.08
CA GLU A 148 -14.87 26.39 -69.02
C GLU A 148 -15.55 25.79 -70.26
N VAL A 149 -16.64 25.03 -70.09
CA VAL A 149 -17.47 24.52 -71.22
C VAL A 149 -18.03 25.67 -72.01
N LYS A 150 -18.56 26.75 -71.40
CA LYS A 150 -19.09 27.90 -72.08
C LYS A 150 -18.04 28.63 -72.92
N LEU A 151 -16.81 28.75 -72.40
CA LEU A 151 -15.71 29.33 -73.14
C LEU A 151 -15.28 28.48 -74.36
N SER A 152 -15.29 27.14 -74.22
CA SER A 152 -14.84 26.23 -75.29
C SER A 152 -15.85 26.08 -76.41
N SER A 153 -17.17 26.17 -76.11
CA SER A 153 -18.23 25.88 -77.06
C SER A 153 -18.78 27.13 -77.81
N GLN A 154 -18.51 28.34 -77.30
CA GLN A 154 -19.16 29.55 -77.83
C GLN A 154 -18.23 30.63 -78.36
N VAL A 155 -16.94 30.35 -78.52
CA VAL A 155 -15.92 31.36 -78.96
C VAL A 155 -16.21 32.01 -80.30
N ASP A 156 -16.83 31.28 -81.23
CA ASP A 156 -17.16 31.78 -82.53
C ASP A 156 -18.50 32.50 -82.67
N LEU A 157 -19.29 32.48 -81.64
CA LEU A 157 -20.68 32.97 -81.69
C LEU A 157 -20.98 34.20 -80.81
N ILE A 158 -20.03 34.64 -79.99
CA ILE A 158 -20.25 35.73 -79.03
C ILE A 158 -19.25 36.85 -79.18
N SER A 159 -19.62 38.06 -78.75
CA SER A 159 -18.80 39.26 -78.77
C SER A 159 -17.52 39.11 -77.95
N GLY A 160 -16.40 39.73 -78.47
CA GLY A 160 -15.13 39.76 -77.78
C GLY A 160 -15.21 40.25 -76.29
N ILE A 161 -16.06 41.21 -76.03
CA ILE A 161 -16.30 41.74 -74.70
C ILE A 161 -16.95 40.67 -73.75
N GLU A 162 -17.87 39.89 -74.31
CA GLU A 162 -18.52 38.82 -73.51
C GLU A 162 -17.56 37.70 -73.26
N ILE A 163 -16.64 37.35 -74.19
CA ILE A 163 -15.59 36.39 -73.97
C ILE A 163 -14.66 36.81 -72.81
N GLU A 164 -14.25 38.08 -72.79
CA GLU A 164 -13.43 38.68 -71.76
C GLU A 164 -14.09 38.58 -70.37
N LYS A 165 -15.38 38.87 -70.27
CA LYS A 165 -16.20 38.76 -69.07
C LYS A 165 -16.28 37.33 -68.59
N ILE A 166 -16.49 36.33 -69.45
CA ILE A 166 -16.54 34.93 -69.09
C ILE A 166 -15.17 34.45 -68.60
N ARG A 167 -14.04 34.90 -69.25
CA ARG A 167 -12.69 34.61 -68.77
C ARG A 167 -12.44 35.13 -67.38
N PHE A 168 -12.87 36.38 -67.09
CA PHE A 168 -12.74 36.94 -65.76
C PHE A 168 -13.55 36.14 -64.72
N GLN A 169 -14.80 35.75 -65.05
CA GLN A 169 -15.63 34.92 -64.19
C GLN A 169 -15.00 33.54 -63.94
N ARG A 170 -14.42 32.87 -64.99
CA ARG A 170 -13.72 31.62 -64.84
C ARG A 170 -12.50 31.74 -63.91
N ASP A 171 -11.70 32.79 -64.06
CA ASP A 171 -10.52 33.02 -63.23
C ASP A 171 -10.89 33.26 -61.78
N ALA A 172 -11.98 34.01 -61.52
CA ALA A 172 -12.54 34.18 -60.19
C ALA A 172 -13.04 32.85 -59.61
N ALA A 173 -13.76 32.05 -60.42
CA ALA A 173 -14.20 30.70 -59.99
C ALA A 173 -13.03 29.77 -59.69
N ARG A 174 -11.97 29.81 -60.49
CA ARG A 174 -10.72 29.02 -60.24
C ARG A 174 -10.05 29.41 -58.93
N LEU A 175 -9.96 30.72 -58.65
CA LEU A 175 -9.44 31.20 -57.36
C LEU A 175 -10.31 30.74 -56.19
N LYS A 176 -11.65 30.75 -56.32
CA LYS A 176 -12.58 30.25 -55.33
C LYS A 176 -12.40 28.77 -55.05
N VAL A 177 -12.25 27.94 -56.07
CA VAL A 177 -11.94 26.50 -55.94
C VAL A 177 -10.64 26.31 -55.16
N GLY A 178 -9.53 26.99 -55.58
CA GLY A 178 -8.25 26.86 -54.86
C GLY A 178 -8.29 27.31 -53.40
N PHE A 179 -9.12 28.34 -53.09
CA PHE A 179 -9.35 28.77 -51.72
C PHE A 179 -10.10 27.70 -50.89
N LEU A 180 -11.14 27.10 -51.44
CA LEU A 180 -11.95 26.08 -50.78
C LEU A 180 -11.16 24.79 -50.59
N GLU A 181 -10.30 24.38 -51.56
CA GLU A 181 -9.41 23.24 -51.40
C GLU A 181 -8.44 23.40 -50.23
N LYS A 182 -7.82 24.59 -50.12
CA LYS A 182 -6.97 24.91 -48.95
C LYS A 182 -7.77 24.89 -47.65
N LYS A 183 -8.98 25.44 -47.65
CA LYS A 183 -9.86 25.49 -46.47
C LYS A 183 -10.26 24.09 -46.04
N VAL A 184 -10.60 23.18 -46.94
CA VAL A 184 -10.87 21.76 -46.65
C VAL A 184 -9.65 21.11 -46.01
N LYS A 185 -8.46 21.27 -46.63
CA LYS A 185 -7.23 20.69 -46.08
C LYS A 185 -6.91 21.20 -44.65
N TYR A 186 -7.04 22.50 -44.42
CA TYR A 186 -6.80 23.06 -43.09
C TYR A 186 -7.84 22.57 -42.07
N GLN A 187 -9.10 22.43 -42.47
CA GLN A 187 -10.14 21.90 -41.59
C GLN A 187 -9.87 20.42 -41.25
N GLU A 188 -9.41 19.60 -42.20
CA GLU A 188 -9.04 18.21 -41.93
C GLU A 188 -7.87 18.13 -40.96
N GLN A 189 -6.83 18.94 -41.13
CA GLN A 189 -5.69 18.99 -40.22
C GLN A 189 -6.10 19.46 -38.81
N SER A 190 -6.89 20.53 -38.72
CA SER A 190 -7.39 21.04 -37.44
C SER A 190 -8.21 19.98 -36.70
N SER A 191 -9.12 19.31 -37.42
CA SER A 191 -9.93 18.23 -36.85
C SER A 191 -9.09 17.07 -36.31
N GLN A 192 -8.04 16.69 -37.03
CA GLN A 192 -7.13 15.63 -36.57
C GLN A 192 -6.43 16.02 -35.27
N LEU A 193 -5.93 17.27 -35.19
CA LEU A 193 -5.28 17.80 -34.00
C LEU A 193 -6.23 17.87 -32.80
N ASP A 194 -7.45 18.37 -33.03
CA ASP A 194 -8.48 18.45 -31.98
C ASP A 194 -8.86 17.08 -31.44
N LEU A 195 -8.98 16.08 -32.31
CA LEU A 195 -9.21 14.69 -31.90
C LEU A 195 -8.01 14.08 -31.16
N GLN A 196 -6.78 14.43 -31.53
CA GLN A 196 -5.58 13.99 -30.83
C GLN A 196 -5.52 14.58 -29.41
N ILE A 197 -5.81 15.89 -29.27
CA ILE A 197 -5.89 16.56 -27.97
C ILE A 197 -6.97 15.90 -27.11
N SER A 198 -8.17 15.68 -27.66
CA SER A 198 -9.26 15.05 -26.95
C SER A 198 -8.95 13.63 -26.48
N ARG A 199 -8.25 12.83 -27.32
CA ARG A 199 -7.76 11.50 -26.94
C ARG A 199 -6.73 11.57 -25.81
N SER A 200 -5.83 12.55 -25.83
CA SER A 200 -4.86 12.76 -24.78
C SER A 200 -5.51 13.07 -23.45
N ASN A 201 -6.53 13.94 -23.45
CA ASN A 201 -7.32 14.27 -22.27
C ASN A 201 -8.06 13.04 -21.73
N GLU A 202 -8.70 12.26 -22.60
CA GLU A 202 -9.37 11.02 -22.22
C GLU A 202 -8.39 10.02 -21.57
N LYS A 203 -7.22 9.85 -22.16
CA LYS A 203 -6.15 9.00 -21.60
C LYS A 203 -5.70 9.48 -20.21
N HIS A 204 -5.61 10.80 -20.04
CA HIS A 204 -5.23 11.40 -18.76
C HIS A 204 -6.24 11.07 -17.66
N TYR A 205 -7.54 11.28 -17.91
CA TYR A 205 -8.58 10.96 -16.93
C TYR A 205 -8.70 9.46 -16.66
N ARG A 206 -8.55 8.63 -17.70
CA ARG A 206 -8.51 7.18 -17.53
C ARG A 206 -7.37 6.76 -16.62
N GLY A 207 -6.13 7.24 -16.87
CA GLY A 207 -4.99 6.92 -16.01
C GLY A 207 -5.21 7.32 -14.56
N ARG A 208 -5.87 8.48 -14.31
CA ARG A 208 -6.21 8.89 -12.95
C ARG A 208 -7.25 7.97 -12.29
N MET A 209 -8.21 7.47 -13.05
CA MET A 209 -9.17 6.47 -12.55
C MET A 209 -8.48 5.15 -12.21
N ASP A 210 -7.60 4.68 -13.09
CA ASP A 210 -6.84 3.44 -12.89
C ASP A 210 -5.96 3.58 -11.62
N ASP A 211 -5.23 4.70 -11.47
CA ASP A 211 -4.43 5.01 -10.27
C ASP A 211 -5.29 4.98 -8.97
N LEU A 212 -6.53 5.50 -9.03
CA LEU A 212 -7.43 5.49 -7.87
C LEU A 212 -8.00 4.10 -7.58
N MET A 213 -8.26 3.28 -8.60
CA MET A 213 -8.69 1.89 -8.43
C MET A 213 -7.58 1.06 -7.80
N ASP A 214 -6.35 1.16 -8.30
CA ASP A 214 -5.19 0.48 -7.74
C ASP A 214 -4.92 0.92 -6.28
N ALA A 215 -5.11 2.22 -6.00
CA ALA A 215 -5.04 2.73 -4.65
C ALA A 215 -6.11 2.11 -3.74
N MET A 216 -7.36 2.02 -4.21
CA MET A 216 -8.46 1.39 -3.46
C MET A 216 -8.15 -0.07 -3.11
N ASP A 217 -7.64 -0.83 -4.07
CA ASP A 217 -7.27 -2.24 -3.86
C ASP A 217 -6.14 -2.37 -2.84
N SER A 218 -5.19 -1.44 -2.83
CA SER A 218 -4.07 -1.43 -1.89
C SER A 218 -4.47 -1.09 -0.44
N TYR A 219 -5.68 -0.53 -0.23
CA TYR A 219 -6.20 -0.22 1.12
C TYR A 219 -6.69 -1.45 1.88
N THR A 220 -6.88 -2.57 1.21
CA THR A 220 -7.11 -3.86 1.85
C THR A 220 -5.78 -4.61 1.96
N VAL A 221 -5.29 -4.75 3.18
CA VAL A 221 -4.02 -5.45 3.45
C VAL A 221 -4.32 -6.89 3.82
N ARG A 222 -3.60 -7.79 3.17
CA ARG A 222 -3.67 -9.23 3.40
C ARG A 222 -2.36 -9.77 3.93
N ALA A 223 -2.40 -10.93 4.59
CA ALA A 223 -1.22 -11.58 5.14
C ALA A 223 -0.27 -12.00 4.01
N PRO A 224 0.99 -11.55 4.05
CA PRO A 224 1.99 -11.94 3.04
C PRO A 224 2.57 -13.32 3.27
N VAL A 225 2.41 -13.86 4.48
CA VAL A 225 2.86 -15.18 4.93
C VAL A 225 1.88 -15.68 5.99
N GLY A 226 1.75 -16.99 6.11
CA GLY A 226 1.00 -17.63 7.17
C GLY A 226 1.90 -18.04 8.34
#